data_9d259125d923dea30ca5835eecfe6420
#
_entry.id   9d259125d923dea30ca5835eecfe6420
#
_cell.length_a   1.000
_cell.length_b   1.000
_cell.length_c   1.000
_cell.angle_alpha   90.00
_cell.angle_beta   90.00
_cell.angle_gamma   90.00
#
_symmetry.space_group_name_H-M   'P 1'
#
loop_
_entity.id
_entity.type
_entity.pdbx_description
1 polymer ?
#
loop_
_entity_poly.entity_id
_entity_poly.type
_entity_poly.pdbx_seq_one_letter_code
_entity_poly.pdbx_strand_id
1 'polypeptide(L)'
;MIDTCIGADRKREYDVFCNLKTTFLEDLEVAGFPAESMHAVLCTHLHFDHVGWNTHLVNGRWVPTFRQARYLFGKQEFDHWSHLRNTGGYHNIEHLHDAIDPVVAAGLVDYIGTDHQLTDEVSLFPTRGHTPGHVSVLIRSRGEEAVITGDLLHHPIQLVEPLRHGNFDMDKAQGALTRQAFVERFANSKVLVIGSHFCDPTSGWIVRDGRGWKLRTE
;
A
#
# COMPACT_ATOMS: atom_id res chain seq x y z
N MET A 1 -10.05 -5.43 -1.51
CA MET A 1 -8.69 -5.36 -2.06
C MET A 1 -7.90 -4.32 -1.29
N ILE A 2 -6.66 -4.62 -0.91
CA ILE A 2 -5.74 -3.65 -0.30
C ILE A 2 -4.52 -3.58 -1.22
N ASP A 3 -4.25 -2.40 -1.72
CA ASP A 3 -3.31 -2.08 -2.79
C ASP A 3 -3.53 -2.92 -4.07
N THR A 4 -3.09 -2.42 -5.20
CA THR A 4 -3.32 -3.02 -6.50
C THR A 4 -2.04 -3.21 -7.31
N CYS A 5 -0.92 -3.41 -6.63
CA CYS A 5 0.39 -3.67 -7.24
C CYS A 5 0.78 -2.65 -8.32
N ILE A 6 1.82 -2.99 -9.11
CA ILE A 6 2.43 -2.09 -10.09
C ILE A 6 1.63 -1.95 -11.41
N GLY A 7 0.74 -2.90 -11.70
CA GLY A 7 -0.03 -2.92 -12.95
C GLY A 7 0.74 -3.50 -14.14
N ALA A 8 0.16 -3.35 -15.33
CA ALA A 8 0.74 -3.77 -16.60
C ALA A 8 0.68 -2.64 -17.63
N ASP A 9 1.44 -2.80 -18.73
CA ASP A 9 1.42 -1.91 -19.90
C ASP A 9 1.78 -0.43 -19.63
N ARG A 10 2.45 -0.15 -18.52
CA ARG A 10 2.75 1.21 -18.05
C ARG A 10 4.19 1.61 -18.37
N LYS A 11 4.38 2.90 -18.56
CA LYS A 11 5.73 3.51 -18.58
C LYS A 11 6.01 4.08 -17.19
N ARG A 12 7.24 3.85 -16.71
CA ARG A 12 7.73 4.35 -15.41
C ARG A 12 9.16 4.90 -15.61
N GLU A 13 9.65 5.61 -14.61
CA GLU A 13 11.01 6.16 -14.65
C GLU A 13 12.08 5.10 -14.88
N TYR A 14 11.95 3.95 -14.22
CA TYR A 14 12.92 2.86 -14.33
C TYR A 14 12.42 1.82 -15.32
N ASP A 15 13.25 1.48 -16.32
CA ASP A 15 12.92 0.52 -17.38
C ASP A 15 12.45 -0.84 -16.84
N VAL A 16 12.99 -1.27 -15.70
CA VAL A 16 12.60 -2.53 -15.04
C VAL A 16 11.12 -2.58 -14.65
N PHE A 17 10.47 -1.43 -14.51
CA PHE A 17 9.06 -1.31 -14.20
C PHE A 17 8.18 -0.95 -15.40
N CYS A 18 8.79 -0.89 -16.61
CA CYS A 18 8.07 -0.52 -17.83
C CYS A 18 7.46 -1.73 -18.53
N ASN A 19 6.22 -1.56 -19.02
CA ASN A 19 5.51 -2.52 -19.87
C ASN A 19 5.49 -3.95 -19.30
N LEU A 20 5.36 -4.06 -17.99
CA LEU A 20 5.27 -5.35 -17.32
C LEU A 20 4.07 -6.14 -17.82
N LYS A 21 4.24 -7.47 -17.84
CA LYS A 21 3.18 -8.44 -18.11
C LYS A 21 3.07 -9.28 -16.83
N THR A 22 1.94 -9.16 -16.16
CA THR A 22 1.70 -9.87 -14.90
C THR A 22 0.39 -10.65 -15.00
N THR A 23 0.27 -11.71 -14.25
CA THR A 23 -0.91 -12.58 -14.16
C THR A 23 -1.86 -12.14 -13.03
N PHE A 24 -1.69 -10.93 -12.51
CA PHE A 24 -2.41 -10.47 -11.30
C PHE A 24 -3.93 -10.65 -11.38
N LEU A 25 -4.56 -10.28 -12.50
CA LEU A 25 -6.01 -10.40 -12.63
C LEU A 25 -6.43 -11.84 -12.81
N GLU A 26 -5.67 -12.64 -13.54
CA GLU A 26 -5.88 -14.08 -13.73
C GLU A 26 -5.71 -14.82 -12.39
N ASP A 27 -4.67 -14.50 -11.62
CA ASP A 27 -4.42 -15.11 -10.31
C ASP A 27 -5.54 -14.76 -9.32
N LEU A 28 -6.04 -13.52 -9.38
CA LEU A 28 -7.15 -13.06 -8.56
C LEU A 28 -8.44 -13.83 -8.88
N GLU A 29 -8.73 -14.05 -10.17
CA GLU A 29 -9.88 -14.84 -10.64
C GLU A 29 -9.75 -16.31 -10.22
N VAL A 30 -8.57 -16.92 -10.39
CA VAL A 30 -8.28 -18.30 -9.96
C VAL A 30 -8.44 -18.45 -8.44
N ALA A 31 -8.07 -17.42 -7.67
CA ALA A 31 -8.28 -17.39 -6.22
C ALA A 31 -9.74 -17.20 -5.80
N GLY A 32 -10.68 -17.04 -6.76
CA GLY A 32 -12.11 -16.88 -6.50
C GLY A 32 -12.56 -15.43 -6.24
N PHE A 33 -11.71 -14.47 -6.58
CA PHE A 33 -11.97 -13.03 -6.40
C PHE A 33 -11.90 -12.26 -7.73
N PRO A 34 -12.76 -12.55 -8.71
CA PRO A 34 -12.73 -11.83 -9.99
C PRO A 34 -12.95 -10.32 -9.77
N ALA A 35 -12.43 -9.51 -10.70
CA ALA A 35 -12.44 -8.05 -10.56
C ALA A 35 -13.83 -7.46 -10.30
N GLU A 36 -14.88 -8.07 -10.87
CA GLU A 36 -16.28 -7.66 -10.71
C GLU A 36 -16.81 -7.92 -9.29
N SER A 37 -16.19 -8.81 -8.54
CA SER A 37 -16.59 -9.13 -7.15
C SER A 37 -16.04 -8.14 -6.12
N MET A 38 -15.15 -7.25 -6.52
CA MET A 38 -14.56 -6.27 -5.62
C MET A 38 -15.55 -5.15 -5.31
N HIS A 39 -15.81 -4.94 -4.01
CA HIS A 39 -16.68 -3.85 -3.52
C HIS A 39 -15.91 -2.64 -3.03
N ALA A 40 -14.67 -2.85 -2.59
CA ALA A 40 -13.78 -1.79 -2.12
C ALA A 40 -12.33 -2.08 -2.53
N VAL A 41 -11.62 -1.03 -2.94
CA VAL A 41 -10.18 -1.00 -3.17
C VAL A 41 -9.61 0.07 -2.25
N LEU A 42 -8.80 -0.32 -1.27
CA LEU A 42 -8.10 0.59 -0.40
C LEU A 42 -6.65 0.71 -0.86
N CYS A 43 -6.16 1.94 -1.03
CA CYS A 43 -4.75 2.19 -1.25
C CYS A 43 -4.10 2.67 0.05
N THR A 44 -3.07 1.98 0.53
CA THR A 44 -2.31 2.35 1.74
C THR A 44 -1.64 3.71 1.56
N HIS A 45 -1.20 3.99 0.35
CA HIS A 45 -0.69 5.25 -0.16
C HIS A 45 -0.77 5.26 -1.70
N LEU A 46 -0.33 6.30 -2.37
CA LEU A 46 -0.54 6.45 -3.80
C LEU A 46 0.73 6.35 -4.66
N HIS A 47 1.77 5.61 -4.23
CA HIS A 47 2.89 5.28 -5.11
C HIS A 47 2.47 4.33 -6.25
N PHE A 48 3.22 4.38 -7.33
CA PHE A 48 2.89 3.72 -8.59
C PHE A 48 2.75 2.19 -8.50
N ASP A 49 3.45 1.57 -7.57
CA ASP A 49 3.46 0.13 -7.32
C ASP A 49 2.39 -0.35 -6.35
N HIS A 50 1.57 0.55 -5.82
CA HIS A 50 0.40 0.26 -4.98
C HIS A 50 -0.93 0.55 -5.67
N VAL A 51 -0.93 1.31 -6.77
CA VAL A 51 -2.14 1.76 -7.46
C VAL A 51 -2.25 1.27 -8.90
N GLY A 52 -1.30 0.48 -9.37
CA GLY A 52 -1.18 0.13 -10.78
C GLY A 52 -2.43 -0.53 -11.36
N TRP A 53 -2.95 -1.57 -10.76
CA TRP A 53 -4.17 -2.22 -11.24
C TRP A 53 -5.47 -1.51 -10.82
N ASN A 54 -5.39 -0.28 -10.28
CA ASN A 54 -6.60 0.55 -10.18
C ASN A 54 -7.25 0.72 -11.56
N THR A 55 -6.44 0.69 -12.60
CA THR A 55 -6.88 0.81 -13.99
C THR A 55 -6.18 -0.22 -14.88
N HIS A 56 -6.76 -0.49 -16.03
CA HIS A 56 -6.16 -1.27 -17.10
C HIS A 56 -6.39 -0.61 -18.45
N LEU A 57 -5.59 -0.99 -19.46
CA LEU A 57 -5.61 -0.36 -20.77
C LEU A 57 -6.63 -1.03 -21.69
N VAL A 58 -7.61 -0.26 -22.18
CA VAL A 58 -8.60 -0.73 -23.15
C VAL A 58 -8.62 0.23 -24.34
N ASN A 59 -8.26 -0.27 -25.51
CA ASN A 59 -8.24 0.53 -26.76
C ASN A 59 -7.47 1.85 -26.62
N GLY A 60 -6.32 1.82 -25.92
CA GLY A 60 -5.47 2.98 -25.69
C GLY A 60 -5.95 3.95 -24.61
N ARG A 61 -6.96 3.59 -23.82
CA ARG A 61 -7.47 4.39 -22.72
C ARG A 61 -7.37 3.63 -21.40
N TRP A 62 -6.95 4.32 -20.36
CA TRP A 62 -6.98 3.80 -18.99
C TRP A 62 -8.41 3.85 -18.44
N VAL A 63 -8.92 2.72 -17.99
CA VAL A 63 -10.27 2.59 -17.41
C VAL A 63 -10.18 1.89 -16.05
N PRO A 64 -11.10 2.18 -15.11
CA PRO A 64 -11.11 1.49 -13.82
C PRO A 64 -11.23 -0.03 -13.98
N THR A 65 -10.35 -0.76 -13.28
CA THR A 65 -10.35 -2.23 -13.27
C THR A 65 -11.51 -2.78 -12.46
N PHE A 66 -11.71 -2.27 -11.28
CA PHE A 66 -12.72 -2.72 -10.33
C PHE A 66 -13.94 -1.80 -10.39
N ARG A 67 -14.74 -1.97 -11.42
CA ARG A 67 -15.83 -1.03 -11.79
C ARG A 67 -16.97 -0.95 -10.79
N GLN A 68 -17.15 -1.99 -9.97
CA GLN A 68 -18.18 -2.04 -8.92
C GLN A 68 -17.64 -1.60 -7.56
N ALA A 69 -16.33 -1.40 -7.44
CA ALA A 69 -15.71 -1.00 -6.19
C ALA A 69 -15.75 0.50 -5.96
N ARG A 70 -15.79 0.90 -4.67
CA ARG A 70 -15.36 2.21 -4.24
C ARG A 70 -13.86 2.18 -3.97
N TYR A 71 -13.13 3.16 -4.50
CA TYR A 71 -11.71 3.33 -4.27
C TYR A 71 -11.49 4.27 -3.09
N LEU A 72 -10.91 3.75 -2.02
CA LEU A 72 -10.70 4.48 -0.78
C LEU A 72 -9.28 5.08 -0.80
N PHE A 73 -9.20 6.37 -1.03
CA PHE A 73 -7.93 7.11 -1.03
C PHE A 73 -7.81 7.96 0.22
N GLY A 74 -6.69 7.88 0.92
CA GLY A 74 -6.37 8.79 1.99
C GLY A 74 -6.47 10.24 1.51
N LYS A 75 -7.32 11.07 2.14
CA LYS A 75 -7.50 12.49 1.72
C LYS A 75 -6.19 13.26 1.77
N GLN A 76 -5.41 13.07 2.85
CA GLN A 76 -4.11 13.72 3.02
C GLN A 76 -3.11 13.28 1.95
N GLU A 77 -3.14 12.00 1.57
CA GLU A 77 -2.30 11.43 0.53
C GLU A 77 -2.64 12.01 -0.84
N PHE A 78 -3.92 12.01 -1.19
CA PHE A 78 -4.39 12.58 -2.46
C PHE A 78 -4.08 14.07 -2.59
N ASP A 79 -4.28 14.86 -1.51
CA ASP A 79 -3.98 16.29 -1.50
C ASP A 79 -2.48 16.55 -1.68
N HIS A 80 -1.63 15.75 -1.05
CA HIS A 80 -0.18 15.84 -1.19
C HIS A 80 0.26 15.62 -2.65
N TRP A 81 -0.18 14.53 -3.27
CA TRP A 81 0.16 14.22 -4.67
C TRP A 81 -0.41 15.25 -5.64
N SER A 82 -1.62 15.75 -5.39
CA SER A 82 -2.23 16.82 -6.17
C SER A 82 -1.43 18.12 -6.06
N HIS A 83 -0.93 18.44 -4.88
CA HIS A 83 -0.06 19.61 -4.66
C HIS A 83 1.26 19.45 -5.42
N LEU A 84 1.94 18.32 -5.29
CA LEU A 84 3.20 18.05 -5.99
C LEU A 84 3.05 18.18 -7.51
N ARG A 85 1.99 17.62 -8.08
CA ARG A 85 1.66 17.74 -9.50
C ARG A 85 1.50 19.20 -9.92
N ASN A 86 0.72 19.96 -9.16
CA ASN A 86 0.38 21.36 -9.51
C ASN A 86 1.57 22.31 -9.35
N THR A 87 2.53 21.98 -8.50
CA THR A 87 3.72 22.81 -8.24
C THR A 87 4.97 22.36 -9.00
N GLY A 88 4.91 21.22 -9.72
CA GLY A 88 6.09 20.61 -10.34
C GLY A 88 7.12 20.11 -9.33
N GLY A 89 6.69 19.85 -8.09
CA GLY A 89 7.56 19.44 -6.99
C GLY A 89 8.02 17.98 -7.05
N TYR A 90 7.52 17.21 -8.01
CA TYR A 90 7.90 15.81 -8.21
C TYR A 90 7.79 15.44 -9.68
N HIS A 91 8.76 14.69 -10.21
CA HIS A 91 8.85 14.42 -11.64
C HIS A 91 8.12 13.14 -12.06
N ASN A 92 7.99 12.14 -11.17
CA ASN A 92 7.42 10.82 -11.46
C ASN A 92 5.95 10.75 -11.09
N ILE A 93 5.12 11.49 -11.81
CA ILE A 93 3.66 11.60 -11.55
C ILE A 93 2.81 10.85 -12.59
N GLU A 94 3.41 10.07 -13.47
CA GLU A 94 2.70 9.33 -14.52
C GLU A 94 1.60 8.43 -13.94
N HIS A 95 1.83 7.86 -12.76
CA HIS A 95 0.84 7.04 -12.07
C HIS A 95 -0.43 7.80 -11.67
N LEU A 96 -0.33 9.13 -11.47
CA LEU A 96 -1.53 9.95 -11.25
C LEU A 96 -2.41 9.96 -12.50
N HIS A 97 -1.81 10.09 -13.69
CA HIS A 97 -2.54 10.15 -14.95
C HIS A 97 -3.12 8.81 -15.38
N ASP A 98 -2.38 7.72 -15.15
CA ASP A 98 -2.79 6.41 -15.65
C ASP A 98 -3.50 5.53 -14.62
N ALA A 99 -3.35 5.76 -13.30
CA ALA A 99 -3.91 4.91 -12.26
C ALA A 99 -4.88 5.63 -11.31
N ILE A 100 -4.81 6.96 -11.19
CA ILE A 100 -5.62 7.74 -10.25
C ILE A 100 -6.70 8.56 -10.97
N ASP A 101 -6.30 9.41 -11.94
CA ASP A 101 -7.22 10.31 -12.65
C ASP A 101 -8.41 9.57 -13.31
N PRO A 102 -8.24 8.39 -13.96
CA PRO A 102 -9.38 7.70 -14.55
C PRO A 102 -10.40 7.21 -13.53
N VAL A 103 -9.95 6.82 -12.33
CA VAL A 103 -10.83 6.39 -11.24
C VAL A 103 -11.57 7.59 -10.64
N VAL A 104 -10.88 8.72 -10.48
CA VAL A 104 -11.48 9.99 -10.05
C VAL A 104 -12.51 10.47 -11.07
N ALA A 105 -12.17 10.47 -12.36
CA ALA A 105 -13.05 10.87 -13.44
C ALA A 105 -14.31 9.99 -13.56
N ALA A 106 -14.20 8.71 -13.19
CA ALA A 106 -15.32 7.78 -13.13
C ALA A 106 -16.23 7.99 -11.90
N GLY A 107 -15.86 8.87 -10.96
CA GLY A 107 -16.63 9.14 -9.74
C GLY A 107 -16.63 7.98 -8.73
N LEU A 108 -15.60 7.11 -8.79
CA LEU A 108 -15.51 5.90 -7.96
C LEU A 108 -14.72 6.11 -6.66
N VAL A 109 -14.16 7.30 -6.41
CA VAL A 109 -13.30 7.56 -5.25
C VAL A 109 -14.11 8.06 -4.05
N ASP A 110 -13.79 7.50 -2.88
CA ASP A 110 -14.15 8.04 -1.57
C ASP A 110 -12.87 8.49 -0.86
N TYR A 111 -12.83 9.75 -0.42
CA TYR A 111 -11.71 10.27 0.34
C TYR A 111 -11.90 10.03 1.82
N ILE A 112 -10.95 9.33 2.46
CA ILE A 112 -11.04 8.89 3.84
C ILE A 112 -9.91 9.46 4.72
N GLY A 113 -10.11 9.47 6.03
CA GLY A 113 -9.09 9.81 7.03
C GLY A 113 -8.09 8.67 7.22
N THR A 114 -6.96 8.98 7.86
CA THR A 114 -5.90 7.99 8.14
C THR A 114 -6.22 7.03 9.28
N ASP A 115 -7.34 7.24 9.98
CA ASP A 115 -7.86 6.43 11.09
C ASP A 115 -9.25 5.83 10.76
N HIS A 116 -9.55 5.72 9.47
CA HIS A 116 -10.86 5.28 8.99
C HIS A 116 -11.15 3.82 9.38
N GLN A 117 -12.39 3.57 9.81
CA GLN A 117 -12.93 2.23 10.05
C GLN A 117 -13.69 1.78 8.81
N LEU A 118 -13.19 0.75 8.11
CA LEU A 118 -13.83 0.23 6.91
C LEU A 118 -15.00 -0.70 7.23
N THR A 119 -14.76 -1.60 8.17
CA THR A 119 -15.74 -2.57 8.68
C THR A 119 -15.47 -2.79 10.18
N ASP A 120 -16.31 -3.56 10.85
CA ASP A 120 -16.05 -3.93 12.25
C ASP A 120 -14.72 -4.66 12.43
N GLU A 121 -14.20 -5.30 11.38
CA GLU A 121 -12.98 -6.08 11.41
C GLU A 121 -11.77 -5.35 10.83
N VAL A 122 -11.95 -4.34 9.96
CA VAL A 122 -10.87 -3.69 9.19
C VAL A 122 -10.80 -2.20 9.49
N SER A 123 -9.67 -1.75 9.99
CA SER A 123 -9.42 -0.35 10.32
C SER A 123 -8.05 0.11 9.86
N LEU A 124 -7.91 1.42 9.69
CA LEU A 124 -6.63 2.05 9.37
C LEU A 124 -5.99 2.64 10.61
N PHE A 125 -4.68 2.79 10.56
CA PHE A 125 -3.97 3.67 11.46
C PHE A 125 -2.81 4.37 10.75
N PRO A 126 -2.51 5.63 11.11
CA PRO A 126 -1.51 6.41 10.41
C PRO A 126 -0.11 5.85 10.64
N THR A 127 0.63 5.64 9.56
CA THR A 127 2.03 5.20 9.57
C THR A 127 2.86 6.11 8.65
N ARG A 128 2.81 7.41 8.94
CA ARG A 128 3.42 8.47 8.15
C ARG A 128 4.94 8.39 8.10
N GLY A 129 5.52 8.93 7.03
CA GLY A 129 6.97 9.05 6.84
C GLY A 129 7.40 8.58 5.46
N HIS A 130 6.95 7.39 5.02
CA HIS A 130 7.12 6.96 3.64
C HIS A 130 6.42 7.94 2.69
N THR A 131 5.14 8.18 2.92
CA THR A 131 4.42 9.35 2.41
C THR A 131 3.69 10.07 3.56
N PRO A 132 3.22 11.33 3.37
CA PRO A 132 2.53 12.07 4.43
C PRO A 132 1.18 11.48 4.85
N GLY A 133 0.49 10.82 3.93
CA GLY A 133 -0.82 10.21 4.16
C GLY A 133 -0.79 8.69 4.31
N HIS A 134 0.39 8.08 4.38
CA HIS A 134 0.56 6.64 4.48
C HIS A 134 -0.15 6.03 5.69
N VAL A 135 -0.82 4.89 5.45
CA VAL A 135 -1.53 4.12 6.48
C VAL A 135 -1.14 2.65 6.44
N SER A 136 -1.22 1.99 7.58
CA SER A 136 -1.24 0.53 7.68
C SER A 136 -2.66 0.06 7.96
N VAL A 137 -2.95 -1.20 7.62
CA VAL A 137 -4.29 -1.79 7.76
C VAL A 137 -4.28 -2.84 8.86
N LEU A 138 -5.10 -2.63 9.88
CA LEU A 138 -5.29 -3.57 10.97
C LEU A 138 -6.56 -4.39 10.72
N ILE A 139 -6.42 -5.71 10.81
CA ILE A 139 -7.49 -6.67 10.62
C ILE A 139 -7.69 -7.43 11.93
N ARG A 140 -8.93 -7.49 12.43
CA ARG A 140 -9.32 -8.21 13.64
C ARG A 140 -10.54 -9.06 13.36
N SER A 141 -10.39 -10.37 13.40
CA SER A 141 -11.49 -11.29 13.15
C SER A 141 -11.35 -12.53 14.02
N ARG A 142 -12.45 -12.95 14.66
CA ARG A 142 -12.54 -14.19 15.44
C ARG A 142 -11.47 -14.38 16.51
N GLY A 143 -11.00 -13.27 17.11
CA GLY A 143 -9.95 -13.27 18.14
C GLY A 143 -8.52 -13.31 17.59
N GLU A 144 -8.33 -13.30 16.28
CA GLU A 144 -7.04 -13.18 15.63
C GLU A 144 -6.82 -11.76 15.09
N GLU A 145 -5.55 -11.34 15.01
CA GLU A 145 -5.20 -10.04 14.51
C GLU A 145 -4.08 -10.13 13.45
N ALA A 146 -4.19 -9.31 12.42
CA ALA A 146 -3.13 -9.11 11.43
C ALA A 146 -2.95 -7.63 11.09
N VAL A 147 -1.76 -7.25 10.63
CA VAL A 147 -1.47 -5.91 10.15
C VAL A 147 -0.75 -5.98 8.81
N ILE A 148 -1.31 -5.29 7.81
CA ILE A 148 -0.65 -5.07 6.51
C ILE A 148 0.10 -3.74 6.62
N THR A 149 1.42 -3.79 6.42
CA THR A 149 2.30 -2.66 6.73
C THR A 149 2.24 -1.53 5.71
N GLY A 150 1.81 -1.81 4.46
CA GLY A 150 2.18 -0.93 3.35
C GLY A 150 3.70 -0.77 3.29
N ASP A 151 4.16 0.41 2.96
CA ASP A 151 5.59 0.74 2.80
C ASP A 151 6.25 1.32 4.05
N LEU A 152 5.60 1.13 5.21
CA LEU A 152 6.26 1.36 6.49
C LEU A 152 7.55 0.54 6.62
N LEU A 153 7.51 -0.69 6.11
CA LEU A 153 8.61 -1.66 6.09
C LEU A 153 8.78 -2.24 4.69
N HIS A 154 9.98 -2.08 4.10
CA HIS A 154 10.33 -2.67 2.80
C HIS A 154 11.12 -3.98 2.93
N HIS A 155 11.73 -4.22 4.08
CA HIS A 155 12.53 -5.42 4.31
C HIS A 155 12.58 -5.74 5.81
N PRO A 156 12.59 -7.02 6.22
CA PRO A 156 12.68 -7.43 7.63
C PRO A 156 13.89 -6.87 8.40
N ILE A 157 14.96 -6.47 7.72
CA ILE A 157 16.12 -5.80 8.36
C ILE A 157 15.72 -4.52 9.09
N GLN A 158 14.65 -3.84 8.67
CA GLN A 158 14.16 -2.63 9.32
C GLN A 158 13.46 -2.92 10.67
N LEU A 159 13.16 -4.19 10.97
CA LEU A 159 12.78 -4.61 12.32
C LEU A 159 13.97 -4.62 13.26
N VAL A 160 15.14 -5.04 12.77
CA VAL A 160 16.40 -5.09 13.54
C VAL A 160 16.90 -3.68 13.82
N GLU A 161 16.82 -2.80 12.82
CA GLU A 161 17.28 -1.41 12.88
C GLU A 161 16.15 -0.46 12.47
N PRO A 162 15.09 -0.28 13.28
CA PRO A 162 13.91 0.49 12.88
C PRO A 162 14.20 1.98 12.62
N LEU A 163 15.28 2.51 13.19
CA LEU A 163 15.74 3.88 12.92
C LEU A 163 16.51 4.02 11.61
N ARG A 164 16.85 2.90 10.95
CA ARG A 164 17.45 2.93 9.62
C ARG A 164 16.38 3.35 8.61
N HIS A 165 16.58 4.48 7.97
CA HIS A 165 15.69 4.98 6.92
C HIS A 165 16.07 4.42 5.55
N GLY A 166 15.06 4.16 4.71
CA GLY A 166 15.23 3.87 3.29
C GLY A 166 15.35 5.16 2.46
N ASN A 167 15.79 5.01 1.22
CA ASN A 167 15.84 6.15 0.28
C ASN A 167 14.45 6.55 -0.23
N PHE A 168 13.45 5.69 -0.04
CA PHE A 168 12.08 5.89 -0.53
C PHE A 168 11.19 6.67 0.45
N ASP A 169 11.64 6.91 1.70
CA ASP A 169 10.90 7.72 2.65
C ASP A 169 10.96 9.20 2.28
N MET A 170 9.81 9.84 2.08
CA MET A 170 9.72 11.28 1.83
C MET A 170 10.14 12.09 3.06
N ASP A 171 9.74 11.64 4.26
CA ASP A 171 10.23 12.14 5.55
C ASP A 171 10.96 11.00 6.28
N LYS A 172 12.27 10.95 6.10
CA LYS A 172 13.14 9.90 6.67
C LYS A 172 13.11 9.86 8.18
N ALA A 173 13.06 11.02 8.82
CA ALA A 173 13.05 11.12 10.28
C ALA A 173 11.71 10.61 10.84
N GLN A 174 10.61 11.08 10.28
CA GLN A 174 9.28 10.61 10.66
C GLN A 174 9.12 9.11 10.38
N GLY A 175 9.55 8.61 9.22
CA GLY A 175 9.48 7.19 8.86
C GLY A 175 10.23 6.31 9.85
N ALA A 176 11.42 6.72 10.28
CA ALA A 176 12.20 6.00 11.29
C ALA A 176 11.47 5.94 12.65
N LEU A 177 10.93 7.07 13.13
CA LEU A 177 10.17 7.12 14.36
C LEU A 177 8.88 6.26 14.28
N THR A 178 8.20 6.31 13.15
CA THR A 178 6.98 5.52 12.91
C THR A 178 7.29 4.02 12.91
N ARG A 179 8.39 3.59 12.29
CA ARG A 179 8.87 2.19 12.33
C ARG A 179 9.21 1.74 13.73
N GLN A 180 9.91 2.57 14.50
CA GLN A 180 10.23 2.26 15.88
C GLN A 180 8.95 2.05 16.70
N ALA A 181 8.00 2.98 16.64
CA ALA A 181 6.73 2.87 17.34
C ALA A 181 5.91 1.64 16.89
N PHE A 182 5.95 1.29 15.60
CA PHE A 182 5.32 0.08 15.08
C PHE A 182 5.94 -1.18 15.70
N VAL A 183 7.26 -1.29 15.70
CA VAL A 183 7.95 -2.43 16.29
C VAL A 183 7.65 -2.53 17.79
N GLU A 184 7.68 -1.43 18.53
CA GLU A 184 7.35 -1.40 19.96
C GLU A 184 5.90 -1.86 20.22
N ARG A 185 4.96 -1.49 19.35
CA ARG A 185 3.54 -1.86 19.47
C ARG A 185 3.28 -3.35 19.22
N PHE A 186 3.93 -3.91 18.20
CA PHE A 186 3.61 -5.25 17.71
C PHE A 186 4.63 -6.33 18.13
N ALA A 187 5.75 -5.94 18.72
CA ALA A 187 6.76 -6.88 19.20
C ALA A 187 6.23 -7.82 20.28
N ASN A 188 6.55 -9.11 20.16
CA ASN A 188 6.08 -10.18 21.03
C ASN A 188 4.54 -10.26 21.16
N SER A 189 3.80 -9.64 20.26
CA SER A 189 2.36 -9.80 20.16
C SER A 189 1.99 -11.05 19.35
N LYS A 190 0.69 -11.38 19.32
CA LYS A 190 0.16 -12.44 18.45
C LYS A 190 -0.26 -11.90 17.08
N VAL A 191 -0.08 -10.60 16.81
CA VAL A 191 -0.48 -9.97 15.55
C VAL A 191 0.41 -10.46 14.42
N LEU A 192 -0.19 -11.03 13.37
CA LEU A 192 0.50 -11.40 12.14
C LEU A 192 0.87 -10.14 11.37
N VAL A 193 2.15 -9.92 11.11
CA VAL A 193 2.64 -8.81 10.30
C VAL A 193 2.81 -9.27 8.86
N ILE A 194 2.17 -8.57 7.93
CA ILE A 194 2.20 -8.84 6.49
C ILE A 194 2.89 -7.66 5.82
N GLY A 195 4.06 -7.91 5.22
CA GLY A 195 4.86 -6.88 4.56
C GLY A 195 4.59 -6.83 3.06
N SER A 196 4.32 -5.63 2.51
CA SER A 196 4.04 -5.46 1.09
C SER A 196 5.26 -5.75 0.20
N HIS A 197 6.47 -5.47 0.69
CA HIS A 197 7.72 -5.66 -0.04
C HIS A 197 8.61 -6.77 0.50
N PHE A 198 8.12 -7.56 1.46
CA PHE A 198 8.93 -8.66 1.98
C PHE A 198 9.09 -9.76 0.93
N CYS A 199 10.31 -10.26 0.78
CA CYS A 199 10.53 -11.52 0.08
C CYS A 199 9.83 -12.66 0.81
N ASP A 200 9.51 -13.71 0.08
CA ASP A 200 8.87 -14.91 0.66
C ASP A 200 9.74 -15.52 1.79
N PRO A 201 9.13 -15.83 2.96
CA PRO A 201 7.73 -15.61 3.34
C PRO A 201 7.42 -14.15 3.67
N THR A 202 6.30 -13.66 3.13
CA THR A 202 5.90 -12.25 3.22
C THR A 202 5.29 -11.86 4.56
N SER A 203 5.04 -12.82 5.45
CA SER A 203 4.37 -12.60 6.74
C SER A 203 5.02 -13.35 7.89
N GLY A 204 4.78 -12.88 9.11
CA GLY A 204 5.29 -13.49 10.34
C GLY A 204 4.99 -12.64 11.57
N TRP A 205 5.59 -13.01 12.69
CA TRP A 205 5.43 -12.33 13.97
C TRP A 205 6.72 -11.63 14.37
N ILE A 206 6.63 -10.42 14.90
CA ILE A 206 7.79 -9.71 15.43
C ILE A 206 8.16 -10.31 16.78
N VAL A 207 9.31 -10.96 16.87
CA VAL A 207 9.81 -11.59 18.08
C VAL A 207 11.20 -11.07 18.46
N ARG A 208 11.53 -11.19 19.75
CA ARG A 208 12.84 -10.79 20.25
C ARG A 208 13.95 -11.66 19.65
N ASP A 209 15.08 -11.05 19.27
CA ASP A 209 16.29 -11.73 18.83
C ASP A 209 17.53 -10.98 19.35
N GLY A 210 18.12 -11.48 20.41
CA GLY A 210 19.20 -10.79 21.09
C GLY A 210 18.81 -9.38 21.58
N ARG A 211 19.48 -8.35 21.06
CA ARG A 211 19.17 -6.95 21.37
C ARG A 211 18.16 -6.29 20.41
N GLY A 212 17.81 -6.99 19.32
CA GLY A 212 16.91 -6.50 18.26
C GLY A 212 15.63 -7.31 18.15
N TRP A 213 15.03 -7.23 16.98
CA TRP A 213 13.80 -7.89 16.60
C TRP A 213 13.98 -8.60 15.28
N LYS A 214 13.24 -9.66 15.06
CA LYS A 214 13.16 -10.35 13.77
C LYS A 214 11.74 -10.75 13.43
N LEU A 215 11.49 -10.98 12.15
CA LEU A 215 10.28 -11.64 11.68
C LEU A 215 10.45 -13.16 11.86
N ARG A 216 9.61 -13.77 12.69
CA ARG A 216 9.48 -15.22 12.80
C ARG A 216 8.34 -15.67 11.90
N THR A 217 8.61 -16.57 10.99
CA THR A 217 7.68 -17.02 9.93
C THR A 217 7.08 -18.40 10.20
N GLU A 218 7.57 -19.10 11.23
CA GLU A 218 7.11 -20.43 11.70
C GLU A 218 7.01 -20.46 13.22
#